data_4ca539dd4b319eedc9ce9f044010ca97
#
_entry.id   4ca539dd4b319eedc9ce9f044010ca97
#
_cell.length_a   1.000
_cell.length_b   1.000
_cell.length_c   1.000
_cell.angle_alpha   90.00
_cell.angle_beta   90.00
_cell.angle_gamma   90.00
#
_symmetry.space_group_name_H-M   'P 1'
#
loop_
_entity.id
_entity.type
_entity.pdbx_description
1 polymer ?
#
loop_
_entity_poly.entity_id
_entity_poly.type
_entity_poly.pdbx_seq_one_letter_code
_entity_poly.pdbx_strand_id
1 'polypeptide(L)'
;MPEPTRNVLVTGGSRGLGLAIARKLADAGYRVIAVARQKSKETAEAIAQIESEQKSGALHFTPFDLGKINEIPALLRGLRKEFGPLFGLVNNAALGTDGALALMHNAKIEQLVRVNTLSPLVLTKYVVRGMMADGDGRIVNIASIIGFTGYSGLSAYAATKASMLGFTRSLAREVGRMGITVNAVAPGFLATEMTDAMADAQRQRVARRSALKRLAEVDDVANAVEFLLSPKARNISGTVLTVDAGATA
;
A
#
# COMPACT_ATOMS: atom_id res chain seq x y z
N MET A 1 15.26 -4.05 27.64
CA MET A 1 14.13 -4.94 27.28
C MET A 1 13.98 -4.89 25.76
N PRO A 2 13.71 -5.99 25.06
CA PRO A 2 13.45 -5.91 23.63
C PRO A 2 12.27 -4.95 23.39
N GLU A 3 12.38 -4.10 22.38
CA GLU A 3 11.26 -3.21 22.00
C GLU A 3 10.01 -4.07 21.68
N PRO A 4 8.81 -3.64 22.09
CA PRO A 4 7.60 -4.38 21.79
C PRO A 4 7.41 -4.46 20.27
N THR A 5 7.05 -5.65 19.79
CA THR A 5 6.79 -5.89 18.37
C THR A 5 5.72 -4.93 17.86
N ARG A 6 6.06 -4.09 16.88
CA ARG A 6 5.17 -3.07 16.32
C ARG A 6 4.20 -3.67 15.30
N ASN A 7 2.91 -3.37 15.43
CA ASN A 7 1.87 -3.87 14.52
C ASN A 7 1.73 -2.99 13.28
N VAL A 8 1.73 -3.60 12.10
CA VAL A 8 1.54 -2.90 10.80
C VAL A 8 0.38 -3.52 10.04
N LEU A 9 -0.60 -2.70 9.68
CA LEU A 9 -1.73 -3.10 8.83
C LEU A 9 -1.38 -2.88 7.36
N VAL A 10 -1.46 -3.94 6.54
CA VAL A 10 -1.25 -3.88 5.09
C VAL A 10 -2.52 -4.26 4.36
N THR A 11 -3.11 -3.32 3.63
CA THR A 11 -4.32 -3.57 2.83
C THR A 11 -3.97 -4.17 1.46
N GLY A 12 -4.80 -5.10 0.95
CA GLY A 12 -4.52 -5.81 -0.28
C GLY A 12 -3.34 -6.78 -0.17
N GLY A 13 -3.06 -7.31 1.03
CA GLY A 13 -1.88 -8.11 1.34
C GLY A 13 -1.98 -9.60 0.97
N SER A 14 -2.94 -10.03 0.13
CA SER A 14 -3.08 -11.45 -0.20
C SER A 14 -2.26 -11.92 -1.40
N ARG A 15 -1.72 -11.03 -2.23
CA ARG A 15 -0.90 -11.37 -3.41
C ARG A 15 -0.12 -10.16 -3.93
N GLY A 16 0.74 -10.40 -4.90
CA GLY A 16 1.48 -9.36 -5.62
C GLY A 16 2.21 -8.40 -4.69
N LEU A 17 2.17 -7.09 -5.00
CA LEU A 17 2.87 -6.06 -4.24
C LEU A 17 2.51 -6.05 -2.74
N GLY A 18 1.22 -6.19 -2.41
CA GLY A 18 0.80 -6.17 -1.00
C GLY A 18 1.36 -7.33 -0.19
N LEU A 19 1.46 -8.52 -0.78
CA LEU A 19 2.09 -9.67 -0.13
C LEU A 19 3.62 -9.51 -0.01
N ALA A 20 4.28 -8.99 -1.05
CA ALA A 20 5.71 -8.68 -0.99
C ALA A 20 6.04 -7.68 0.12
N ILE A 21 5.25 -6.59 0.23
CA ILE A 21 5.35 -5.63 1.34
C ILE A 21 5.14 -6.33 2.69
N ALA A 22 4.11 -7.18 2.82
CA ALA A 22 3.79 -7.85 4.07
C ALA A 22 4.93 -8.80 4.52
N ARG A 23 5.51 -9.57 3.58
CA ARG A 23 6.67 -10.44 3.84
C ARG A 23 7.89 -9.62 4.27
N LYS A 24 8.22 -8.59 3.50
CA LYS A 24 9.37 -7.71 3.79
C LYS A 24 9.29 -7.09 5.19
N LEU A 25 8.12 -6.61 5.58
CA LEU A 25 7.91 -6.04 6.91
C LEU A 25 7.98 -7.09 8.02
N ALA A 26 7.45 -8.31 7.80
CA ALA A 26 7.60 -9.40 8.75
C ALA A 26 9.07 -9.80 8.92
N ASP A 27 9.83 -9.88 7.82
CA ASP A 27 11.28 -10.13 7.85
C ASP A 27 12.04 -9.03 8.62
N ALA A 28 11.55 -7.79 8.58
CA ALA A 28 12.11 -6.67 9.32
C ALA A 28 11.67 -6.62 10.81
N GLY A 29 10.94 -7.63 11.30
CA GLY A 29 10.57 -7.76 12.71
C GLY A 29 9.21 -7.16 13.09
N TYR A 30 8.43 -6.67 12.14
CA TYR A 30 7.07 -6.19 12.41
C TYR A 30 6.08 -7.35 12.53
N ARG A 31 5.05 -7.19 13.38
CA ARG A 31 3.85 -8.01 13.30
C ARG A 31 2.93 -7.43 12.24
N VAL A 32 2.81 -8.10 11.11
CA VAL A 32 2.04 -7.64 9.96
C VAL A 32 0.66 -8.28 9.97
N ILE A 33 -0.37 -7.46 9.78
CA ILE A 33 -1.76 -7.89 9.61
C ILE A 33 -2.14 -7.57 8.17
N ALA A 34 -2.15 -8.59 7.32
CA ALA A 34 -2.58 -8.47 5.94
C ALA A 34 -4.10 -8.56 5.85
N VAL A 35 -4.73 -7.59 5.18
CA VAL A 35 -6.18 -7.54 4.99
C VAL A 35 -6.51 -7.60 3.51
N ALA A 36 -7.35 -8.56 3.12
CA ALA A 36 -7.92 -8.68 1.77
C ALA A 36 -9.21 -9.51 1.83
N ARG A 37 -9.96 -9.60 0.73
CA ARG A 37 -11.23 -10.35 0.68
C ARG A 37 -11.07 -11.84 0.98
N GLN A 38 -10.00 -12.43 0.48
CA GLN A 38 -9.72 -13.86 0.62
C GLN A 38 -8.24 -14.10 0.85
N LYS A 39 -7.91 -15.13 1.65
CA LYS A 39 -6.56 -15.63 1.82
C LYS A 39 -6.17 -16.42 0.59
N SER A 40 -5.09 -16.06 -0.06
CA SER A 40 -4.57 -16.81 -1.21
C SER A 40 -3.66 -17.96 -0.75
N LYS A 41 -3.31 -18.86 -1.67
CA LYS A 41 -2.35 -19.93 -1.43
C LYS A 41 -0.98 -19.35 -1.08
N GLU A 42 -0.52 -18.34 -1.83
CA GLU A 42 0.75 -17.65 -1.63
C GLU A 42 0.82 -16.98 -0.24
N THR A 43 -0.30 -16.42 0.24
CA THR A 43 -0.37 -15.86 1.61
C THR A 43 -0.26 -16.97 2.67
N ALA A 44 -0.91 -18.11 2.45
CA ALA A 44 -0.82 -19.23 3.38
C ALA A 44 0.59 -19.80 3.46
N GLU A 45 1.26 -19.95 2.33
CA GLU A 45 2.65 -20.38 2.21
C GLU A 45 3.61 -19.38 2.87
N ALA A 46 3.40 -18.07 2.66
CA ALA A 46 4.21 -17.02 3.28
C ALA A 46 4.10 -17.02 4.82
N ILE A 47 2.90 -17.22 5.36
CA ILE A 47 2.68 -17.33 6.80
C ILE A 47 3.43 -18.54 7.35
N ALA A 48 3.24 -19.73 6.75
CA ALA A 48 3.90 -20.96 7.19
C ALA A 48 5.44 -20.86 7.12
N GLN A 49 5.98 -20.19 6.07
CA GLN A 49 7.41 -19.96 5.94
C GLN A 49 7.93 -19.07 7.06
N ILE A 50 7.32 -17.92 7.34
CA ILE A 50 7.74 -16.99 8.38
C ILE A 50 7.70 -17.65 9.75
N GLU A 51 6.65 -18.46 10.05
CA GLU A 51 6.53 -19.23 11.28
C GLU A 51 7.64 -20.29 11.41
N SER A 52 7.97 -21.00 10.32
CA SER A 52 9.01 -22.04 10.33
C SER A 52 10.42 -21.47 10.53
N GLU A 53 10.69 -20.27 10.03
CA GLU A 53 11.99 -19.60 10.14
C GLU A 53 12.22 -18.94 11.51
N GLN A 54 11.25 -18.98 12.41
CA GLN A 54 11.30 -18.39 13.77
C GLN A 54 11.82 -16.96 13.79
N LYS A 55 11.44 -16.17 12.78
CA LYS A 55 11.80 -14.74 12.67
C LYS A 55 11.18 -13.94 13.81
N SER A 56 11.76 -12.80 14.11
CA SER A 56 11.25 -11.86 15.14
C SER A 56 9.90 -11.24 14.79
N GLY A 57 9.54 -11.18 13.50
CA GLY A 57 8.25 -10.69 13.02
C GLY A 57 7.23 -11.80 12.80
N ALA A 58 6.01 -11.41 12.45
CA ALA A 58 4.91 -12.32 12.18
C ALA A 58 4.02 -11.81 11.04
N LEU A 59 3.36 -12.72 10.33
CA LEU A 59 2.36 -12.38 9.32
C LEU A 59 1.02 -13.04 9.65
N HIS A 60 0.00 -12.22 9.85
CA HIS A 60 -1.38 -12.63 10.08
C HIS A 60 -2.26 -12.21 8.91
N PHE A 61 -3.36 -12.92 8.69
CA PHE A 61 -4.32 -12.59 7.65
C PHE A 61 -5.72 -12.44 8.22
N THR A 62 -6.37 -11.32 7.89
CA THR A 62 -7.76 -11.06 8.27
C THR A 62 -8.60 -10.84 6.99
N PRO A 63 -9.63 -11.67 6.73
CA PRO A 63 -10.50 -11.48 5.58
C PRO A 63 -11.40 -10.26 5.77
N PHE A 64 -11.39 -9.35 4.80
CA PHE A 64 -12.26 -8.18 4.81
C PHE A 64 -12.39 -7.55 3.40
N ASP A 65 -13.60 -7.14 3.05
CA ASP A 65 -13.86 -6.37 1.84
C ASP A 65 -13.81 -4.87 2.13
N LEU A 66 -12.76 -4.22 1.66
CA LEU A 66 -12.56 -2.77 1.83
C LEU A 66 -13.60 -1.90 1.11
N GLY A 67 -14.41 -2.45 0.20
CA GLY A 67 -15.59 -1.80 -0.35
C GLY A 67 -16.72 -1.60 0.67
N LYS A 68 -16.71 -2.35 1.77
CA LYS A 68 -17.66 -2.25 2.88
C LYS A 68 -17.28 -1.15 3.87
N ILE A 69 -17.34 0.08 3.39
CA ILE A 69 -16.85 1.28 4.11
C ILE A 69 -17.40 1.39 5.55
N ASN A 70 -18.68 1.10 5.73
CA ASN A 70 -19.36 1.21 7.03
C ASN A 70 -18.92 0.15 8.05
N GLU A 71 -18.29 -0.95 7.61
CA GLU A 71 -17.79 -2.02 8.46
C GLU A 71 -16.32 -1.78 8.91
N ILE A 72 -15.60 -0.84 8.30
CA ILE A 72 -14.20 -0.51 8.64
C ILE A 72 -13.99 -0.22 10.14
N PRO A 73 -14.86 0.56 10.82
CA PRO A 73 -14.69 0.79 12.25
C PRO A 73 -14.78 -0.49 13.09
N ALA A 74 -15.61 -1.45 12.71
CA ALA A 74 -15.74 -2.73 13.39
C ALA A 74 -14.50 -3.60 13.18
N LEU A 75 -13.99 -3.67 11.96
CA LEU A 75 -12.71 -4.30 11.64
C LEU A 75 -11.59 -3.79 12.55
N LEU A 76 -11.39 -2.48 12.59
CA LEU A 76 -10.28 -1.89 13.35
C LEU A 76 -10.42 -2.08 14.86
N ARG A 77 -11.63 -2.08 15.41
CA ARG A 77 -11.85 -2.44 16.82
C ARG A 77 -11.47 -3.90 17.09
N GLY A 78 -11.83 -4.82 16.19
CA GLY A 78 -11.43 -6.22 16.26
C GLY A 78 -9.92 -6.39 16.26
N LEU A 79 -9.24 -5.79 15.27
CA LEU A 79 -7.77 -5.85 15.15
C LEU A 79 -7.07 -5.26 16.39
N ARG A 80 -7.55 -4.12 16.90
CA ARG A 80 -6.98 -3.52 18.12
C ARG A 80 -7.16 -4.40 19.35
N LYS A 81 -8.29 -5.09 19.47
CA LYS A 81 -8.55 -6.03 20.57
C LYS A 81 -7.63 -7.26 20.50
N GLU A 82 -7.37 -7.76 19.31
CA GLU A 82 -6.59 -8.99 19.08
C GLU A 82 -5.08 -8.72 19.12
N PHE A 83 -4.62 -7.68 18.43
CA PHE A 83 -3.19 -7.42 18.22
C PHE A 83 -2.63 -6.25 19.03
N GLY A 84 -3.51 -5.39 19.58
CA GLY A 84 -3.10 -4.16 20.23
C GLY A 84 -3.05 -2.95 19.29
N PRO A 85 -2.35 -1.87 19.67
CA PRO A 85 -2.26 -0.64 18.88
C PRO A 85 -1.53 -0.85 17.55
N LEU A 86 -1.96 -0.11 16.52
CA LEU A 86 -1.34 -0.11 15.21
C LEU A 86 -0.29 1.00 15.12
N PHE A 87 0.96 0.63 14.93
CA PHE A 87 2.06 1.54 14.66
C PHE A 87 2.12 1.96 13.19
N GLY A 88 1.85 1.02 12.26
CA GLY A 88 1.97 1.25 10.83
C GLY A 88 0.67 0.97 10.06
N LEU A 89 0.45 1.75 8.99
CA LEU A 89 -0.60 1.52 8.01
C LEU A 89 -0.02 1.64 6.59
N VAL A 90 -0.20 0.58 5.78
CA VAL A 90 0.10 0.61 4.35
C VAL A 90 -1.20 0.52 3.57
N ASN A 91 -1.63 1.63 2.98
CA ASN A 91 -2.77 1.69 2.06
C ASN A 91 -2.33 1.23 0.67
N ASN A 92 -2.34 -0.09 0.44
CA ASN A 92 -1.93 -0.69 -0.82
C ASN A 92 -3.12 -1.21 -1.65
N ALA A 93 -4.22 -1.64 -1.02
CA ALA A 93 -5.37 -2.17 -1.74
C ALA A 93 -5.89 -1.19 -2.80
N ALA A 94 -5.99 -1.67 -4.03
CA ALA A 94 -6.54 -0.91 -5.13
C ALA A 94 -7.14 -1.84 -6.20
N LEU A 95 -8.10 -1.30 -6.93
CA LEU A 95 -8.58 -1.87 -8.19
C LEU A 95 -7.88 -1.17 -9.33
N GLY A 96 -7.33 -1.95 -10.27
CA GLY A 96 -6.94 -1.47 -11.58
C GLY A 96 -8.15 -1.42 -12.52
N THR A 97 -8.14 -0.50 -13.45
CA THR A 97 -9.06 -0.49 -14.58
C THR A 97 -8.42 0.23 -15.74
N ASP A 98 -8.71 -0.25 -16.93
CA ASP A 98 -8.33 0.32 -18.20
C ASP A 98 -9.57 0.53 -19.08
N GLY A 99 -9.42 1.32 -20.10
CA GLY A 99 -10.44 1.65 -21.07
C GLY A 99 -10.71 3.14 -21.22
N ALA A 100 -11.29 3.53 -22.36
CA ALA A 100 -11.67 4.90 -22.62
C ALA A 100 -12.76 5.35 -21.64
N LEU A 101 -12.58 6.52 -21.00
CA LEU A 101 -13.54 7.03 -20.02
C LEU A 101 -14.96 7.13 -20.57
N ALA A 102 -15.09 7.57 -21.83
CA ALA A 102 -16.39 7.71 -22.50
C ALA A 102 -17.21 6.39 -22.61
N LEU A 103 -16.53 5.23 -22.50
CA LEU A 103 -17.14 3.91 -22.59
C LEU A 103 -17.23 3.20 -21.23
N MET A 104 -16.75 3.84 -20.16
CA MET A 104 -16.72 3.22 -18.83
C MET A 104 -18.08 3.32 -18.14
N HIS A 105 -18.61 2.20 -17.65
CA HIS A 105 -19.85 2.19 -16.88
C HIS A 105 -19.68 2.95 -15.56
N ASN A 106 -20.69 3.78 -15.19
CA ASN A 106 -20.66 4.57 -13.94
C ASN A 106 -20.40 3.70 -12.71
N ALA A 107 -21.01 2.51 -12.61
CA ALA A 107 -20.78 1.59 -11.49
C ALA A 107 -19.30 1.18 -11.34
N LYS A 108 -18.55 1.06 -12.45
CA LYS A 108 -17.13 0.75 -12.43
C LYS A 108 -16.31 1.95 -11.89
N ILE A 109 -16.70 3.17 -12.28
CA ILE A 109 -16.08 4.41 -11.76
C ILE A 109 -16.34 4.53 -10.25
N GLU A 110 -17.58 4.33 -9.82
CA GLU A 110 -17.96 4.39 -8.41
C GLU A 110 -17.21 3.35 -7.58
N GLN A 111 -17.11 2.11 -8.04
CA GLN A 111 -16.37 1.05 -7.37
C GLN A 111 -14.88 1.40 -7.26
N LEU A 112 -14.30 1.96 -8.32
CA LEU A 112 -12.91 2.38 -8.34
C LEU A 112 -12.63 3.47 -7.29
N VAL A 113 -13.46 4.53 -7.27
CA VAL A 113 -13.36 5.62 -6.30
C VAL A 113 -13.60 5.10 -4.87
N ARG A 114 -14.57 4.22 -4.69
CA ARG A 114 -14.90 3.60 -3.40
C ARG A 114 -13.71 2.86 -2.81
N VAL A 115 -13.04 2.00 -3.59
CA VAL A 115 -11.94 1.17 -3.08
C VAL A 115 -10.63 1.94 -3.04
N ASN A 116 -10.30 2.73 -4.09
CA ASN A 116 -8.98 3.35 -4.21
C ASN A 116 -8.86 4.70 -3.47
N THR A 117 -9.98 5.36 -3.17
CA THR A 117 -9.98 6.69 -2.54
C THR A 117 -10.74 6.68 -1.22
N LEU A 118 -12.05 6.34 -1.24
CA LEU A 118 -12.87 6.45 -0.04
C LEU A 118 -12.44 5.48 1.07
N SER A 119 -12.14 4.24 0.70
CA SER A 119 -11.72 3.20 1.66
C SER A 119 -10.43 3.60 2.41
N PRO A 120 -9.31 3.95 1.74
CA PRO A 120 -8.10 4.36 2.46
C PRO A 120 -8.30 5.63 3.29
N LEU A 121 -9.12 6.61 2.86
CA LEU A 121 -9.41 7.79 3.69
C LEU A 121 -10.13 7.39 4.98
N VAL A 122 -11.18 6.57 4.88
CA VAL A 122 -11.97 6.15 6.06
C VAL A 122 -11.14 5.24 6.96
N LEU A 123 -10.39 4.29 6.40
CA LEU A 123 -9.50 3.43 7.17
C LEU A 123 -8.47 4.26 7.95
N THR A 124 -7.78 5.17 7.26
CA THR A 124 -6.78 6.05 7.86
C THR A 124 -7.37 6.94 8.95
N LYS A 125 -8.57 7.49 8.76
CA LYS A 125 -9.28 8.29 9.79
C LYS A 125 -9.37 7.57 11.14
N TYR A 126 -9.66 6.27 11.13
CA TYR A 126 -9.78 5.51 12.38
C TYR A 126 -8.44 5.02 12.91
N VAL A 127 -7.50 4.67 12.05
CA VAL A 127 -6.14 4.25 12.45
C VAL A 127 -5.39 5.44 13.07
N VAL A 128 -5.42 6.61 12.44
CA VAL A 128 -4.70 7.79 12.89
C VAL A 128 -5.15 8.27 14.27
N ARG A 129 -6.42 8.07 14.64
CA ARG A 129 -6.91 8.38 15.99
C ARG A 129 -6.19 7.56 17.07
N GLY A 130 -5.89 6.29 16.79
CA GLY A 130 -5.09 5.46 17.68
C GLY A 130 -3.65 5.93 17.76
N MET A 131 -3.01 6.16 16.60
CA MET A 131 -1.64 6.66 16.52
C MET A 131 -1.45 8.01 17.24
N MET A 132 -2.45 8.93 17.12
CA MET A 132 -2.42 10.21 17.84
C MET A 132 -2.45 10.04 19.36
N ALA A 133 -3.18 9.05 19.88
CA ALA A 133 -3.22 8.75 21.30
C ALA A 133 -1.90 8.10 21.79
N ASP A 134 -1.26 7.31 20.92
CA ASP A 134 -0.01 6.62 21.23
C ASP A 134 1.22 7.53 20.99
N GLY A 135 1.09 8.66 20.28
CA GLY A 135 2.16 9.64 20.01
C GLY A 135 3.22 9.17 19.01
N ASP A 136 2.96 8.08 18.28
CA ASP A 136 3.87 7.54 17.24
C ASP A 136 3.05 6.81 16.15
N GLY A 137 3.49 6.90 14.91
CA GLY A 137 2.85 6.21 13.81
C GLY A 137 3.50 6.44 12.45
N ARG A 138 3.26 5.51 11.55
CA ARG A 138 3.77 5.55 10.16
C ARG A 138 2.68 5.17 9.19
N ILE A 139 2.42 6.04 8.22
CA ILE A 139 1.42 5.80 7.17
C ILE A 139 2.12 5.86 5.82
N VAL A 140 1.97 4.81 5.02
CA VAL A 140 2.48 4.74 3.65
C VAL A 140 1.32 4.47 2.70
N ASN A 141 1.10 5.38 1.77
CA ASN A 141 0.07 5.27 0.74
C ASN A 141 0.70 4.79 -0.57
N ILE A 142 0.25 3.68 -1.12
CA ILE A 142 0.69 3.22 -2.44
C ILE A 142 -0.10 3.96 -3.51
N ALA A 143 0.55 4.99 -4.07
CA ALA A 143 0.06 5.77 -5.20
C ALA A 143 0.40 5.08 -6.54
N SER A 144 0.82 5.82 -7.53
CA SER A 144 1.37 5.37 -8.82
C SER A 144 1.97 6.57 -9.53
N ILE A 145 2.95 6.37 -10.42
CA ILE A 145 3.39 7.41 -11.35
C ILE A 145 2.22 7.96 -12.19
N ILE A 146 1.20 7.13 -12.46
CA ILE A 146 -0.01 7.53 -13.19
C ILE A 146 -0.79 8.63 -12.45
N GLY A 147 -0.59 8.79 -11.14
CA GLY A 147 -1.21 9.86 -10.35
C GLY A 147 -0.67 11.26 -10.66
N PHE A 148 0.48 11.40 -11.35
CA PHE A 148 1.08 12.69 -11.73
C PHE A 148 1.61 12.73 -13.17
N THR A 149 1.46 11.61 -13.90
CA THR A 149 1.68 11.54 -15.35
C THR A 149 0.34 11.27 -16.07
N GLY A 150 0.32 11.30 -17.38
CA GLY A 150 -0.83 10.90 -18.19
C GLY A 150 -0.61 9.56 -18.86
N TYR A 151 -1.66 8.73 -18.95
CA TYR A 151 -1.65 7.50 -19.74
C TYR A 151 -3.03 7.26 -20.34
N SER A 152 -3.08 7.01 -21.66
CA SER A 152 -4.34 6.76 -22.37
C SER A 152 -5.05 5.52 -21.79
N GLY A 153 -6.35 5.64 -21.55
CA GLY A 153 -7.17 4.55 -20.99
C GLY A 153 -7.11 4.42 -19.47
N LEU A 154 -6.38 5.26 -18.74
CA LEU A 154 -6.25 5.20 -17.30
C LEU A 154 -6.79 6.44 -16.55
N SER A 155 -7.60 7.29 -17.18
CA SER A 155 -8.01 8.57 -16.59
C SER A 155 -8.73 8.43 -15.24
N ALA A 156 -9.69 7.50 -15.09
CA ALA A 156 -10.38 7.26 -13.83
C ALA A 156 -9.44 6.69 -12.76
N TYR A 157 -8.57 5.76 -13.13
CA TYR A 157 -7.55 5.21 -12.23
C TYR A 157 -6.55 6.30 -11.80
N ALA A 158 -6.07 7.11 -12.75
CA ALA A 158 -5.17 8.23 -12.50
C ALA A 158 -5.75 9.21 -11.48
N ALA A 159 -7.03 9.57 -11.60
CA ALA A 159 -7.72 10.43 -10.65
C ALA A 159 -7.69 9.85 -9.22
N THR A 160 -7.92 8.54 -9.05
CA THR A 160 -7.85 7.90 -7.73
C THR A 160 -6.44 7.85 -7.17
N LYS A 161 -5.41 7.68 -8.01
CA LYS A 161 -4.02 7.68 -7.54
C LYS A 161 -3.49 9.08 -7.27
N ALA A 162 -3.95 10.09 -8.03
CA ALA A 162 -3.67 11.49 -7.76
C ALA A 162 -4.27 11.94 -6.41
N SER A 163 -5.48 11.47 -6.06
CA SER A 163 -6.10 11.79 -4.76
C SER A 163 -5.23 11.36 -3.57
N MET A 164 -4.51 10.25 -3.68
CA MET A 164 -3.61 9.76 -2.64
C MET A 164 -2.40 10.69 -2.42
N LEU A 165 -1.95 11.41 -3.45
CA LEU A 165 -0.84 12.34 -3.34
C LEU A 165 -1.24 13.60 -2.55
N GLY A 166 -2.42 14.16 -2.84
CA GLY A 166 -2.99 15.29 -2.09
C GLY A 166 -3.29 14.91 -0.64
N PHE A 167 -3.91 13.73 -0.45
CA PHE A 167 -4.20 13.18 0.87
C PHE A 167 -2.93 13.01 1.72
N THR A 168 -1.87 12.44 1.15
CA THR A 168 -0.58 12.25 1.84
C THR A 168 -0.01 13.57 2.37
N ARG A 169 0.04 14.61 1.52
CA ARG A 169 0.63 15.90 1.88
C ARG A 169 -0.18 16.62 2.95
N SER A 170 -1.51 16.62 2.82
CA SER A 170 -2.40 17.29 3.79
C SER A 170 -2.36 16.58 5.14
N LEU A 171 -2.51 15.25 5.16
CA LEU A 171 -2.50 14.49 6.40
C LEU A 171 -1.15 14.59 7.13
N ALA A 172 -0.02 14.61 6.40
CA ALA A 172 1.31 14.79 7.00
C ALA A 172 1.40 16.09 7.83
N ARG A 173 0.77 17.18 7.36
CA ARG A 173 0.72 18.46 8.10
C ARG A 173 -0.23 18.40 9.30
N GLU A 174 -1.35 17.69 9.18
CA GLU A 174 -2.33 17.56 10.26
C GLU A 174 -1.76 16.81 11.47
N VAL A 175 -1.00 15.72 11.22
CA VAL A 175 -0.61 14.77 12.27
C VAL A 175 0.89 14.81 12.65
N GLY A 176 1.70 15.60 11.94
CA GLY A 176 3.15 15.63 12.15
C GLY A 176 3.57 15.98 13.57
N ARG A 177 2.89 16.94 14.21
CA ARG A 177 3.15 17.33 15.60
C ARG A 177 2.88 16.23 16.63
N MET A 178 2.15 15.16 16.24
CA MET A 178 1.89 13.99 17.07
C MET A 178 2.89 12.83 16.80
N GLY A 179 4.03 13.11 16.17
CA GLY A 179 5.05 12.09 15.90
C GLY A 179 4.71 11.12 14.75
N ILE A 180 3.65 11.39 13.98
CA ILE A 180 3.18 10.54 12.90
C ILE A 180 3.74 11.02 11.57
N THR A 181 4.38 10.14 10.79
CA THR A 181 4.79 10.44 9.41
C THR A 181 3.79 9.85 8.42
N VAL A 182 3.56 10.57 7.32
CA VAL A 182 2.67 10.15 6.24
C VAL A 182 3.38 10.36 4.91
N ASN A 183 3.63 9.29 4.18
CA ASN A 183 4.34 9.33 2.90
C ASN A 183 3.59 8.54 1.83
N ALA A 184 3.89 8.79 0.57
CA ALA A 184 3.43 7.98 -0.54
C ALA A 184 4.63 7.31 -1.24
N VAL A 185 4.41 6.09 -1.71
CA VAL A 185 5.27 5.44 -2.69
C VAL A 185 4.52 5.42 -4.02
N ALA A 186 5.15 5.87 -5.09
CA ALA A 186 4.59 5.91 -6.43
C ALA A 186 5.33 4.92 -7.35
N PRO A 187 4.85 3.67 -7.44
CA PRO A 187 5.44 2.71 -8.36
C PRO A 187 5.24 3.10 -9.82
N GLY A 188 6.22 2.74 -10.66
CA GLY A 188 6.05 2.64 -12.10
C GLY A 188 5.32 1.37 -12.52
N PHE A 189 5.51 0.96 -13.77
CA PHE A 189 5.11 -0.38 -14.19
C PHE A 189 6.00 -1.41 -13.49
N LEU A 190 5.37 -2.30 -12.73
CA LEU A 190 6.05 -3.37 -12.01
C LEU A 190 6.00 -4.68 -12.82
N ALA A 191 7.02 -5.49 -12.70
CA ALA A 191 7.00 -6.88 -13.17
C ALA A 191 6.07 -7.69 -12.22
N THR A 192 4.81 -7.87 -12.59
CA THR A 192 3.78 -8.59 -11.82
C THR A 192 2.91 -9.41 -12.76
N GLU A 193 2.14 -10.36 -12.24
CA GLU A 193 1.12 -11.09 -13.00
C GLU A 193 0.18 -10.16 -13.78
N MET A 194 -0.12 -8.96 -13.26
CA MET A 194 -0.94 -7.96 -13.95
C MET A 194 -0.26 -7.43 -15.22
N THR A 195 1.08 -7.38 -15.24
CA THR A 195 1.89 -6.97 -16.40
C THR A 195 2.33 -8.16 -17.25
N ASP A 196 2.25 -9.39 -16.74
CA ASP A 196 2.51 -10.61 -17.52
C ASP A 196 1.46 -10.83 -18.62
N ALA A 197 0.24 -10.30 -18.44
CA ALA A 197 -0.78 -10.22 -19.48
C ALA A 197 -0.44 -9.23 -20.61
N MET A 198 0.56 -8.34 -20.42
CA MET A 198 1.04 -7.46 -21.50
C MET A 198 1.94 -8.25 -22.45
N ALA A 199 1.78 -8.01 -23.75
CA ALA A 199 2.67 -8.59 -24.76
C ALA A 199 4.14 -8.20 -24.47
N ASP A 200 5.08 -9.11 -24.66
CA ASP A 200 6.53 -8.88 -24.41
C ASP A 200 7.05 -7.63 -25.10
N ALA A 201 6.60 -7.33 -26.31
CA ALA A 201 6.94 -6.11 -27.04
C ALA A 201 6.51 -4.84 -26.31
N GLN A 202 5.37 -4.88 -25.60
CA GLN A 202 4.87 -3.75 -24.82
C GLN A 202 5.68 -3.58 -23.52
N ARG A 203 6.00 -4.67 -22.82
CA ARG A 203 6.88 -4.67 -21.63
C ARG A 203 8.26 -4.10 -21.99
N GLN A 204 8.87 -4.56 -23.09
CA GLN A 204 10.14 -4.04 -23.57
C GLN A 204 10.07 -2.56 -23.95
N ARG A 205 8.95 -2.10 -24.54
CA ARG A 205 8.78 -0.68 -24.89
C ARG A 205 8.74 0.19 -23.63
N VAL A 206 8.05 -0.26 -22.57
CA VAL A 206 8.01 0.46 -21.30
C VAL A 206 9.39 0.47 -20.65
N ALA A 207 10.07 -0.67 -20.58
CA ALA A 207 11.42 -0.79 -20.04
C ALA A 207 12.44 0.11 -20.77
N ARG A 208 12.39 0.17 -22.11
CA ARG A 208 13.28 1.03 -22.91
C ARG A 208 13.11 2.52 -22.65
N ARG A 209 11.93 2.98 -22.16
CA ARG A 209 11.66 4.37 -21.82
C ARG A 209 12.21 4.77 -20.45
N SER A 210 12.41 3.83 -19.54
CA SER A 210 13.00 4.14 -18.26
C SER A 210 14.50 4.44 -18.38
N ALA A 211 15.03 5.27 -17.49
CA ALA A 211 16.46 5.60 -17.49
C ALA A 211 17.34 4.35 -17.24
N LEU A 212 16.91 3.43 -16.37
CA LEU A 212 17.61 2.21 -16.04
C LEU A 212 17.37 1.06 -17.04
N LYS A 213 16.56 1.28 -18.10
CA LYS A 213 16.25 0.31 -19.17
C LYS A 213 15.66 -1.01 -18.67
N ARG A 214 14.97 -0.97 -17.53
CA ARG A 214 14.27 -2.10 -16.90
C ARG A 214 12.96 -1.66 -16.26
N LEU A 215 12.13 -2.60 -15.88
CA LEU A 215 11.01 -2.36 -14.98
C LEU A 215 11.50 -2.43 -13.54
N ALA A 216 10.79 -1.74 -12.64
CA ALA A 216 10.94 -1.97 -11.21
C ALA A 216 10.27 -3.29 -10.82
N GLU A 217 10.79 -3.92 -9.78
CA GLU A 217 10.25 -5.14 -9.21
C GLU A 217 9.40 -4.83 -7.97
N VAL A 218 8.58 -5.77 -7.55
CA VAL A 218 7.74 -5.61 -6.35
C VAL A 218 8.60 -5.42 -5.10
N ASP A 219 9.76 -6.05 -5.04
CA ASP A 219 10.70 -5.95 -3.93
C ASP A 219 11.35 -4.56 -3.83
N ASP A 220 11.56 -3.86 -4.95
CA ASP A 220 12.04 -2.47 -4.94
C ASP A 220 11.06 -1.56 -4.19
N VAL A 221 9.75 -1.77 -4.44
CA VAL A 221 8.69 -1.03 -3.76
C VAL A 221 8.56 -1.46 -2.29
N ALA A 222 8.65 -2.76 -2.00
CA ALA A 222 8.60 -3.28 -0.63
C ALA A 222 9.75 -2.74 0.22
N ASN A 223 10.97 -2.63 -0.35
CA ASN A 223 12.13 -2.02 0.30
C ASN A 223 11.90 -0.54 0.62
N ALA A 224 11.30 0.21 -0.31
CA ALA A 224 10.95 1.62 -0.10
C ALA A 224 9.91 1.79 1.03
N VAL A 225 8.91 0.90 1.10
CA VAL A 225 7.90 0.90 2.16
C VAL A 225 8.53 0.56 3.52
N GLU A 226 9.38 -0.47 3.58
CA GLU A 226 10.10 -0.84 4.81
C GLU A 226 10.94 0.34 5.33
N PHE A 227 11.71 0.97 4.44
CA PHE A 227 12.50 2.16 4.80
C PHE A 227 11.62 3.27 5.39
N LEU A 228 10.48 3.62 4.76
CA LEU A 228 9.58 4.67 5.22
C LEU A 228 8.88 4.34 6.56
N LEU A 229 8.73 3.07 6.91
CA LEU A 229 8.21 2.64 8.20
C LEU A 229 9.30 2.57 9.28
N SER A 230 10.56 2.51 8.89
CA SER A 230 11.69 2.36 9.80
C SER A 230 12.02 3.65 10.56
N PRO A 231 12.75 3.58 11.70
CA PRO A 231 13.24 4.75 12.41
C PRO A 231 14.16 5.65 11.57
N LYS A 232 14.78 5.11 10.52
CA LYS A 232 15.68 5.86 9.61
C LYS A 232 14.94 6.96 8.84
N ALA A 233 13.62 6.78 8.60
CA ALA A 233 12.76 7.73 7.89
C ALA A 233 11.98 8.67 8.83
N ARG A 234 12.33 8.77 10.11
CA ARG A 234 11.56 9.54 11.12
C ARG A 234 11.36 11.02 10.77
N ASN A 235 12.23 11.60 9.94
CA ASN A 235 12.16 12.99 9.50
C ASN A 235 11.65 13.14 8.06
N ILE A 236 11.10 12.07 7.46
CA ILE A 236 10.52 12.08 6.13
C ILE A 236 9.00 12.01 6.28
N SER A 237 8.31 13.10 5.90
CA SER A 237 6.84 13.17 5.94
C SER A 237 6.32 14.10 4.84
N GLY A 238 5.21 13.72 4.21
CA GLY A 238 4.60 14.46 3.10
C GLY A 238 5.26 14.23 1.75
N THR A 239 6.25 13.32 1.65
CA THR A 239 6.95 13.04 0.39
C THR A 239 6.21 12.02 -0.47
N VAL A 240 6.56 12.04 -1.76
CA VAL A 240 6.19 11.02 -2.75
C VAL A 240 7.50 10.40 -3.24
N LEU A 241 7.78 9.19 -2.81
CA LEU A 241 8.96 8.44 -3.25
C LEU A 241 8.60 7.63 -4.51
N THR A 242 9.19 8.00 -5.63
CA THR A 242 8.97 7.32 -6.91
C THR A 242 9.89 6.10 -7.02
N VAL A 243 9.32 4.95 -7.41
CA VAL A 243 10.02 3.68 -7.64
C VAL A 243 9.62 3.16 -9.01
N ASP A 244 10.29 3.63 -10.07
CA ASP A 244 9.88 3.44 -11.46
C ASP A 244 11.05 3.19 -12.43
N ALA A 245 12.22 2.90 -11.91
CA ALA A 245 13.45 2.74 -12.69
C ALA A 245 13.82 3.98 -13.54
N GLY A 246 13.38 5.18 -13.10
CA GLY A 246 13.59 6.44 -13.81
C GLY A 246 12.69 6.61 -15.04
N ALA A 247 11.50 6.03 -15.05
CA ALA A 247 10.55 6.17 -16.15
C ALA A 247 9.93 7.58 -16.24
N THR A 248 9.97 8.34 -15.14
CA THR A 248 9.43 9.72 -15.04
C THR A 248 10.52 10.80 -14.85
N ALA A 249 11.79 10.43 -14.95
CA ALA A 249 12.92 11.35 -14.84
C ALA A 249 13.10 12.20 -16.12
#